data_df3ef967b6a7085d31fff1bad08d247e
#
_entry.id   df3ef967b6a7085d31fff1bad08d247e
#
_cell.length_a   1.000
_cell.length_b   1.000
_cell.length_c   1.000
_cell.angle_alpha   90.00
_cell.angle_beta   90.00
_cell.angle_gamma   90.00
#
_symmetry.space_group_name_H-M   'P 1'
#
loop_
_entity.id
_entity.type
_entity.pdbx_description
1 polymer ?
#
loop_
_entity_poly.entity_id
_entity_poly.type
_entity_poly.pdbx_seq_one_letter_code
_entity_poly.pdbx_strand_id
1 'polypeptide(L)'
;MIRRPVTKDGTETMNKPRHYRAFDRFEIDMPEPFDLSLTVAKPAGWHWSTPGEVFQKGTLWSGTYLNSKPVGLKLSAVNERVTVSVYVQSHPTNDEETMLQTAIKLGLGEDEELEAFYEFARTDEVLSITVQDLYGMRVGWLDDLFGRVILATTLQMAPLKRSQDMMARLLERYGTKIAFDGHEVVLWPKPSNIAKRDPIELRRDAKLGYRAERLVKAAHYLIQHPMSLKELRRQPETEAVKNVMEIPGIGTYSAGLIIGQRSVPLDVWSVVVMSELLLGRVPKRPRQEINAVAKAVDDRWGKWAWMAFVYVVNDLPKLATIYNLSRLT
;
A
#
# COMPACT_ATOMS: atom_id res chain seq x y z
N MET A 1 -15.36 36.57 -47.79
CA MET A 1 -14.57 35.39 -47.35
C MET A 1 -14.67 35.28 -45.85
N ILE A 2 -15.58 34.45 -45.37
CA ILE A 2 -15.83 34.30 -43.93
C ILE A 2 -15.02 33.08 -43.47
N ARG A 3 -14.03 33.31 -42.60
CA ARG A 3 -13.26 32.24 -41.95
C ARG A 3 -14.15 31.53 -40.90
N ARG A 4 -14.40 30.24 -41.09
CA ARG A 4 -15.01 29.39 -40.07
C ARG A 4 -14.06 29.17 -38.92
N PRO A 5 -14.51 29.21 -37.64
CA PRO A 5 -13.66 28.85 -36.52
C PRO A 5 -13.41 27.35 -36.49
N VAL A 6 -12.15 26.96 -36.28
CA VAL A 6 -11.72 25.59 -36.04
C VAL A 6 -12.12 25.26 -34.61
N THR A 7 -13.04 24.37 -34.44
CA THR A 7 -13.37 23.76 -33.14
C THR A 7 -12.24 22.85 -32.71
N LYS A 8 -11.55 23.24 -31.64
CA LYS A 8 -10.65 22.37 -30.87
C LYS A 8 -11.52 21.45 -30.00
N ASP A 9 -12.03 20.38 -30.54
CA ASP A 9 -12.59 19.28 -29.76
C ASP A 9 -11.55 18.16 -29.63
N GLY A 10 -10.59 18.38 -28.75
CA GLY A 10 -9.80 17.34 -28.11
C GLY A 10 -10.50 16.90 -26.82
N THR A 11 -11.73 16.44 -26.88
CA THR A 11 -12.36 15.75 -25.76
C THR A 11 -11.64 14.43 -25.57
N GLU A 12 -10.67 14.43 -24.62
CA GLU A 12 -10.16 13.21 -24.02
C GLU A 12 -11.38 12.38 -23.58
N THR A 13 -11.53 11.21 -24.16
CA THR A 13 -12.51 10.20 -23.76
C THR A 13 -12.28 9.91 -22.29
N MET A 14 -13.14 10.45 -21.42
CA MET A 14 -13.20 10.06 -20.02
C MET A 14 -13.22 8.53 -19.97
N ASN A 15 -12.28 7.97 -19.24
CA ASN A 15 -12.06 6.53 -19.15
C ASN A 15 -13.31 5.88 -18.53
N LYS A 16 -14.30 5.49 -19.38
CA LYS A 16 -15.52 4.85 -18.91
C LYS A 16 -15.16 3.55 -18.22
N PRO A 17 -15.80 3.23 -17.08
CA PRO A 17 -15.51 2.00 -16.38
C PRO A 17 -15.85 0.81 -17.27
N ARG A 18 -14.94 -0.16 -17.34
CA ARG A 18 -15.15 -1.41 -18.06
C ARG A 18 -15.94 -2.36 -17.17
N HIS A 19 -16.98 -2.97 -17.70
CA HIS A 19 -17.80 -3.94 -16.98
C HIS A 19 -17.15 -5.33 -17.00
N TYR A 20 -17.10 -5.94 -15.83
CA TYR A 20 -16.51 -7.25 -15.57
C TYR A 20 -17.62 -8.22 -15.15
N ARG A 21 -17.49 -9.49 -15.54
CA ARG A 21 -18.45 -10.56 -15.20
C ARG A 21 -17.84 -11.46 -14.13
N ALA A 22 -18.70 -12.01 -13.26
CA ALA A 22 -18.29 -13.04 -12.33
C ALA A 22 -17.70 -14.22 -13.12
N PHE A 23 -16.54 -14.67 -12.69
CA PHE A 23 -15.82 -15.76 -13.30
C PHE A 23 -15.73 -16.96 -12.37
N ASP A 24 -15.22 -16.75 -11.15
CA ASP A 24 -14.94 -17.80 -10.19
C ASP A 24 -15.26 -17.34 -8.77
N ARG A 25 -15.43 -18.32 -7.88
CA ARG A 25 -15.57 -18.11 -6.45
C ARG A 25 -14.87 -19.23 -5.72
N PHE A 26 -13.96 -18.87 -4.82
CA PHE A 26 -13.24 -19.84 -3.97
C PHE A 26 -13.15 -19.33 -2.54
N GLU A 27 -12.78 -20.24 -1.65
CA GLU A 27 -12.60 -19.96 -0.23
C GLU A 27 -11.13 -20.09 0.16
N ILE A 28 -10.71 -19.28 1.11
CA ILE A 28 -9.39 -19.30 1.72
C ILE A 28 -9.61 -19.46 3.22
N ASP A 29 -9.10 -20.52 3.81
CA ASP A 29 -9.02 -20.68 5.25
C ASP A 29 -7.74 -19.98 5.72
N MET A 30 -7.89 -18.90 6.49
CA MET A 30 -6.77 -18.14 7.04
C MET A 30 -6.32 -18.75 8.37
N PRO A 31 -5.02 -18.74 8.69
CA PRO A 31 -4.57 -19.12 10.03
C PRO A 31 -5.17 -18.22 11.10
N GLU A 32 -5.62 -18.80 12.20
CA GLU A 32 -6.08 -18.05 13.38
C GLU A 32 -4.91 -17.32 14.08
N PRO A 33 -5.16 -16.15 14.68
CA PRO A 33 -6.37 -15.32 14.53
C PRO A 33 -6.37 -14.52 13.23
N PHE A 34 -7.58 -14.18 12.73
CA PHE A 34 -7.74 -13.38 11.52
C PHE A 34 -8.97 -12.48 11.61
N ASP A 35 -8.81 -11.21 11.27
CA ASP A 35 -9.90 -10.24 11.06
C ASP A 35 -9.74 -9.59 9.68
N LEU A 36 -10.69 -9.88 8.77
CA LEU A 36 -10.67 -9.33 7.43
C LEU A 36 -10.79 -7.80 7.44
N SER A 37 -11.67 -7.24 8.28
CA SER A 37 -11.94 -5.81 8.32
C SER A 37 -10.69 -5.03 8.74
N LEU A 38 -10.05 -5.47 9.82
CA LEU A 38 -8.80 -4.88 10.30
C LEU A 38 -7.66 -5.06 9.30
N THR A 39 -7.63 -6.19 8.58
CA THR A 39 -6.58 -6.48 7.60
C THR A 39 -6.68 -5.62 6.35
N VAL A 40 -7.89 -5.45 5.77
CA VAL A 40 -8.06 -4.75 4.49
C VAL A 40 -8.43 -3.27 4.64
N ALA A 41 -9.04 -2.88 5.76
CA ALA A 41 -9.41 -1.49 6.06
C ALA A 41 -8.76 -1.04 7.38
N LYS A 42 -7.45 -1.04 7.41
CA LYS A 42 -6.63 -0.71 8.58
C LYS A 42 -7.04 0.63 9.21
N PRO A 43 -7.14 0.74 10.54
CA PRO A 43 -7.62 1.96 11.23
C PRO A 43 -6.87 3.24 10.84
N ALA A 44 -5.56 3.16 10.56
CA ALA A 44 -4.77 4.29 10.08
C ALA A 44 -5.11 4.72 8.64
N GLY A 45 -6.08 4.09 7.98
CA GLY A 45 -6.51 4.42 6.62
C GLY A 45 -5.61 3.86 5.52
N TRP A 46 -4.83 2.83 5.80
CA TRP A 46 -4.08 2.10 4.79
C TRP A 46 -5.01 1.18 4.00
N HIS A 47 -4.86 1.23 2.69
CA HIS A 47 -5.65 0.40 1.76
C HIS A 47 -4.95 -0.94 1.52
N TRP A 48 -5.73 -1.99 1.29
CA TRP A 48 -5.20 -3.31 0.98
C TRP A 48 -4.55 -3.38 -0.42
N SER A 49 -5.14 -2.66 -1.39
CA SER A 49 -4.62 -2.54 -2.74
C SER A 49 -4.43 -1.08 -3.13
N THR A 50 -5.51 -0.33 -3.35
CA THR A 50 -5.46 1.06 -3.80
C THR A 50 -6.43 1.94 -3.01
N PRO A 51 -6.18 3.27 -2.91
CA PRO A 51 -7.21 4.21 -2.43
C PRO A 51 -8.50 4.22 -3.25
N GLY A 52 -8.54 3.51 -4.38
CA GLY A 52 -9.70 3.38 -5.25
C GLY A 52 -10.55 2.15 -5.00
N GLU A 53 -10.26 1.38 -3.95
CA GLU A 53 -11.07 0.25 -3.49
C GLU A 53 -12.25 0.70 -2.62
N VAL A 54 -13.24 -0.18 -2.44
CA VAL A 54 -14.45 0.10 -1.66
C VAL A 54 -14.59 -0.95 -0.56
N PHE A 55 -14.67 -0.50 0.69
CA PHE A 55 -14.95 -1.38 1.83
C PHE A 55 -16.26 -0.96 2.49
N GLN A 56 -17.24 -1.86 2.51
CA GLN A 56 -18.57 -1.61 3.09
C GLN A 56 -19.14 -2.86 3.75
N LYS A 57 -19.66 -2.74 4.96
CA LYS A 57 -20.37 -3.82 5.67
C LYS A 57 -19.60 -5.14 5.70
N GLY A 58 -18.29 -5.08 6.00
CA GLY A 58 -17.43 -6.27 6.07
C GLY A 58 -17.09 -6.89 4.71
N THR A 59 -17.38 -6.21 3.60
CA THR A 59 -17.06 -6.67 2.24
C THR A 59 -16.13 -5.67 1.57
N LEU A 60 -15.08 -6.18 0.95
CA LEU A 60 -14.13 -5.41 0.15
C LEU A 60 -14.40 -5.65 -1.34
N TRP A 61 -14.52 -4.57 -2.11
CA TRP A 61 -14.40 -4.56 -3.58
C TRP A 61 -13.07 -3.91 -3.92
N SER A 62 -12.18 -4.68 -4.49
CA SER A 62 -10.83 -4.28 -4.85
C SER A 62 -10.47 -4.80 -6.24
N GLY A 63 -9.22 -4.70 -6.63
CA GLY A 63 -8.77 -5.26 -7.90
C GLY A 63 -7.26 -5.23 -8.02
N THR A 64 -6.80 -6.00 -8.99
CA THR A 64 -5.38 -6.16 -9.30
C THR A 64 -5.16 -6.38 -10.79
N TYR A 65 -3.92 -6.54 -11.18
CA TYR A 65 -3.56 -6.99 -12.52
C TYR A 65 -3.06 -8.44 -12.50
N LEU A 66 -3.62 -9.25 -13.38
CA LEU A 66 -3.14 -10.58 -13.68
C LEU A 66 -2.58 -10.58 -15.10
N ASN A 67 -1.27 -10.76 -15.25
CA ASN A 67 -0.57 -10.62 -16.54
C ASN A 67 -0.99 -9.36 -17.31
N SER A 68 -1.01 -8.22 -16.63
CA SER A 68 -1.43 -6.93 -17.17
C SER A 68 -2.92 -6.80 -17.52
N LYS A 69 -3.75 -7.81 -17.29
CA LYS A 69 -5.21 -7.72 -17.44
C LYS A 69 -5.82 -7.31 -16.08
N PRO A 70 -6.68 -6.31 -16.03
CA PRO A 70 -7.37 -5.97 -14.79
C PRO A 70 -8.33 -7.07 -14.35
N VAL A 71 -8.37 -7.33 -13.05
CA VAL A 71 -9.24 -8.30 -12.39
C VAL A 71 -9.93 -7.63 -11.22
N GLY A 72 -11.24 -7.77 -11.12
CA GLY A 72 -12.02 -7.34 -9.96
C GLY A 72 -12.08 -8.44 -8.90
N LEU A 73 -12.01 -8.04 -7.65
CA LEU A 73 -12.02 -8.93 -6.49
C LEU A 73 -13.06 -8.46 -5.49
N LYS A 74 -13.93 -9.39 -5.05
CA LYS A 74 -14.85 -9.16 -3.93
C LYS A 74 -14.48 -10.14 -2.82
N LEU A 75 -14.15 -9.62 -1.64
CA LEU A 75 -13.76 -10.40 -0.47
C LEU A 75 -14.75 -10.17 0.66
N SER A 76 -15.17 -11.25 1.30
CA SER A 76 -15.92 -11.22 2.56
C SER A 76 -15.45 -12.38 3.44
N ALA A 77 -15.61 -12.27 4.75
CA ALA A 77 -15.21 -13.33 5.65
C ALA A 77 -16.31 -13.68 6.66
N VAL A 78 -16.32 -14.94 7.06
CA VAL A 78 -17.03 -15.43 8.23
C VAL A 78 -15.98 -16.16 9.07
N ASN A 79 -15.64 -15.57 10.20
CA ASN A 79 -14.48 -15.95 11.00
C ASN A 79 -13.21 -15.92 10.13
N GLU A 80 -12.39 -16.96 10.15
CA GLU A 80 -11.13 -17.08 9.41
C GLU A 80 -11.31 -17.52 7.95
N ARG A 81 -12.57 -17.82 7.53
CA ARG A 81 -12.86 -18.24 6.16
C ARG A 81 -13.20 -17.05 5.28
N VAL A 82 -12.32 -16.73 4.35
CA VAL A 82 -12.49 -15.66 3.36
C VAL A 82 -13.06 -16.23 2.07
N THR A 83 -14.22 -15.72 1.67
CA THR A 83 -14.79 -15.97 0.34
C THR A 83 -14.27 -14.92 -0.62
N VAL A 84 -13.69 -15.35 -1.73
CA VAL A 84 -13.21 -14.51 -2.83
C VAL A 84 -14.06 -14.77 -4.07
N SER A 85 -14.68 -13.72 -4.62
CA SER A 85 -15.30 -13.77 -5.93
C SER A 85 -14.46 -12.97 -6.92
N VAL A 86 -14.17 -13.56 -8.07
CA VAL A 86 -13.29 -13.03 -9.11
C VAL A 86 -14.14 -12.56 -10.30
N TYR A 87 -13.82 -11.35 -10.80
CA TYR A 87 -14.51 -10.73 -11.92
C TYR A 87 -13.51 -10.40 -13.03
N VAL A 88 -13.79 -10.85 -14.25
CA VAL A 88 -12.89 -10.72 -15.41
C VAL A 88 -13.63 -10.29 -16.67
N GLN A 89 -12.89 -9.83 -17.69
CA GLN A 89 -13.39 -9.65 -19.05
C GLN A 89 -13.14 -10.88 -19.95
N SER A 90 -12.05 -11.61 -19.69
CA SER A 90 -11.70 -12.85 -20.40
C SER A 90 -11.23 -13.88 -19.38
N HIS A 91 -11.54 -15.14 -19.62
CA HIS A 91 -11.14 -16.24 -18.73
C HIS A 91 -9.63 -16.30 -18.58
N PRO A 92 -9.10 -16.35 -17.35
CA PRO A 92 -7.71 -16.64 -17.10
C PRO A 92 -7.38 -18.10 -17.43
N THR A 93 -6.10 -18.42 -17.54
CA THR A 93 -5.61 -19.79 -17.60
C THR A 93 -5.52 -20.39 -16.20
N ASN A 94 -5.43 -21.71 -16.05
CA ASN A 94 -5.28 -22.37 -14.75
C ASN A 94 -4.04 -21.86 -13.96
N ASP A 95 -2.94 -21.58 -14.68
CA ASP A 95 -1.74 -21.00 -14.08
C ASP A 95 -2.00 -19.57 -13.56
N GLU A 96 -2.73 -18.76 -14.34
CA GLU A 96 -3.14 -17.42 -13.93
C GLU A 96 -4.05 -17.47 -12.69
N GLU A 97 -4.98 -18.42 -12.61
CA GLU A 97 -5.84 -18.63 -11.44
C GLU A 97 -5.02 -18.97 -10.19
N THR A 98 -4.10 -19.92 -10.31
CA THR A 98 -3.19 -20.33 -9.22
C THR A 98 -2.32 -19.15 -8.75
N MET A 99 -1.82 -18.35 -9.69
CA MET A 99 -1.06 -17.14 -9.37
C MET A 99 -1.91 -16.12 -8.60
N LEU A 100 -3.15 -15.91 -9.02
CA LEU A 100 -4.07 -14.98 -8.39
C LEU A 100 -4.42 -15.43 -6.96
N GLN A 101 -4.78 -16.70 -6.77
CA GLN A 101 -5.08 -17.26 -5.46
C GLN A 101 -3.88 -17.12 -4.50
N THR A 102 -2.68 -17.44 -4.98
CA THR A 102 -1.45 -17.27 -4.20
C THR A 102 -1.20 -15.82 -3.82
N ALA A 103 -1.39 -14.88 -4.77
CA ALA A 103 -1.21 -13.46 -4.51
C ALA A 103 -2.21 -12.92 -3.47
N ILE A 104 -3.47 -13.39 -3.52
CA ILE A 104 -4.50 -13.01 -2.55
C ILE A 104 -4.17 -13.54 -1.16
N LYS A 105 -3.80 -14.82 -1.03
CA LYS A 105 -3.39 -15.44 0.24
C LYS A 105 -2.24 -14.69 0.91
N LEU A 106 -1.17 -14.45 0.16
CA LEU A 106 -0.03 -13.67 0.64
C LEU A 106 -0.42 -12.21 0.96
N GLY A 107 -1.30 -11.64 0.13
CA GLY A 107 -1.82 -10.29 0.37
C GLY A 107 -2.68 -10.18 1.63
N LEU A 108 -3.31 -11.26 2.06
CA LEU A 108 -4.04 -11.35 3.33
C LEU A 108 -3.12 -11.69 4.51
N GLY A 109 -1.82 -11.95 4.27
CA GLY A 109 -0.86 -12.26 5.31
C GLY A 109 -0.93 -13.71 5.81
N GLU A 110 -1.27 -14.68 4.93
CA GLU A 110 -1.32 -16.12 5.29
C GLU A 110 -0.01 -16.62 5.91
N ASP A 111 1.12 -16.06 5.49
CA ASP A 111 2.47 -16.41 5.91
C ASP A 111 2.97 -15.66 7.16
N GLU A 112 2.16 -14.78 7.74
CA GLU A 112 2.54 -14.03 8.94
C GLU A 112 2.40 -14.89 10.20
N GLU A 113 3.49 -14.94 10.99
CA GLU A 113 3.55 -15.66 12.29
C GLU A 113 2.85 -14.87 13.42
N LEU A 114 1.55 -14.62 13.27
CA LEU A 114 0.81 -13.70 14.14
C LEU A 114 0.73 -14.16 15.58
N GLU A 115 0.60 -15.48 15.82
CA GLU A 115 0.57 -16.06 17.16
C GLU A 115 1.90 -15.81 17.89
N ALA A 116 3.02 -16.10 17.25
CA ALA A 116 4.35 -15.85 17.81
C ALA A 116 4.61 -14.34 18.04
N PHE A 117 4.07 -13.47 17.17
CA PHE A 117 4.09 -12.03 17.40
C PHE A 117 3.29 -11.65 18.65
N TYR A 118 2.12 -12.21 18.87
CA TYR A 118 1.30 -11.92 20.05
C TYR A 118 1.92 -12.41 21.35
N GLU A 119 2.59 -13.56 21.33
CA GLU A 119 3.37 -14.00 22.50
C GLU A 119 4.42 -12.97 22.90
N PHE A 120 5.17 -12.47 21.92
CA PHE A 120 6.13 -11.38 22.12
C PHE A 120 5.44 -10.10 22.58
N ALA A 121 4.40 -9.65 21.86
CA ALA A 121 3.73 -8.37 22.08
C ALA A 121 3.10 -8.27 23.48
N ARG A 122 2.61 -9.37 24.06
CA ARG A 122 2.06 -9.38 25.43
C ARG A 122 3.09 -9.01 26.49
N THR A 123 4.39 -9.18 26.20
CA THR A 123 5.47 -8.83 27.13
C THR A 123 5.97 -7.39 26.98
N ASP A 124 5.54 -6.71 25.94
CA ASP A 124 5.94 -5.32 25.65
C ASP A 124 4.85 -4.34 26.09
N GLU A 125 5.24 -3.29 26.82
CA GLU A 125 4.30 -2.30 27.41
C GLU A 125 3.43 -1.59 26.37
N VAL A 126 3.99 -1.29 25.18
CA VAL A 126 3.27 -0.57 24.11
C VAL A 126 2.43 -1.56 23.31
N LEU A 127 3.02 -2.70 22.91
CA LEU A 127 2.36 -3.64 22.03
C LEU A 127 1.24 -4.41 22.73
N SER A 128 1.36 -4.67 24.04
CA SER A 128 0.28 -5.31 24.82
C SER A 128 -1.04 -4.56 24.78
N ILE A 129 -0.98 -3.24 24.56
CA ILE A 129 -2.15 -2.39 24.38
C ILE A 129 -2.73 -2.55 22.98
N THR A 130 -1.87 -2.45 21.94
CA THR A 130 -2.31 -2.44 20.55
C THR A 130 -2.87 -3.78 20.08
N VAL A 131 -2.31 -4.90 20.55
CA VAL A 131 -2.78 -6.23 20.17
C VAL A 131 -4.17 -6.58 20.69
N GLN A 132 -4.68 -5.84 21.68
CA GLN A 132 -6.05 -6.03 22.17
C GLN A 132 -7.08 -5.46 21.18
N ASP A 133 -6.83 -4.26 20.67
CA ASP A 133 -7.75 -3.57 19.76
C ASP A 133 -7.61 -4.06 18.31
N LEU A 134 -6.42 -4.53 17.95
CA LEU A 134 -6.08 -4.98 16.61
C LEU A 134 -5.92 -6.51 16.50
N TYR A 135 -6.62 -7.26 17.37
CA TYR A 135 -6.54 -8.71 17.37
C TYR A 135 -7.02 -9.30 16.04
N GLY A 136 -6.20 -10.12 15.41
CA GLY A 136 -6.46 -10.70 14.08
C GLY A 136 -6.08 -9.81 12.89
N MET A 137 -5.61 -8.55 13.13
CA MET A 137 -5.09 -7.71 12.06
C MET A 137 -3.81 -8.29 11.47
N ARG A 138 -3.78 -8.47 10.15
CA ARG A 138 -2.57 -8.83 9.42
C ARG A 138 -2.02 -7.64 8.65
N VAL A 139 -0.69 -7.64 8.48
CA VAL A 139 0.03 -6.51 7.87
C VAL A 139 -0.04 -6.56 6.35
N GLY A 140 -0.38 -7.71 5.78
CA GLY A 140 -0.40 -7.98 4.35
C GLY A 140 -1.06 -6.91 3.49
N TRP A 141 -0.58 -6.78 2.26
CA TRP A 141 -1.14 -5.95 1.19
C TRP A 141 -1.11 -6.71 -0.13
N LEU A 142 -2.11 -6.48 -0.96
CA LEU A 142 -2.10 -7.03 -2.32
C LEU A 142 -0.98 -6.38 -3.13
N ASP A 143 -0.13 -7.21 -3.73
CA ASP A 143 1.12 -6.77 -4.33
C ASP A 143 0.93 -6.08 -5.68
N ASP A 144 1.38 -4.82 -5.73
CA ASP A 144 1.61 -4.05 -6.95
C ASP A 144 2.88 -3.20 -6.76
N LEU A 145 3.98 -3.62 -7.37
CA LEU A 145 5.27 -2.92 -7.21
C LEU A 145 5.17 -1.46 -7.63
N PHE A 146 4.54 -1.17 -8.77
CA PHE A 146 4.44 0.22 -9.22
C PHE A 146 3.49 1.04 -8.35
N GLY A 147 2.42 0.43 -7.85
CA GLY A 147 1.55 1.05 -6.84
C GLY A 147 2.32 1.44 -5.59
N ARG A 148 3.21 0.57 -5.09
CA ARG A 148 4.09 0.88 -3.95
C ARG A 148 5.12 1.96 -4.28
N VAL A 149 5.65 2.02 -5.50
CA VAL A 149 6.52 3.12 -5.95
C VAL A 149 5.76 4.44 -5.98
N ILE A 150 4.51 4.46 -6.43
CA ILE A 150 3.63 5.64 -6.38
C ILE A 150 3.41 6.07 -4.93
N LEU A 151 3.02 5.14 -4.06
CA LEU A 151 2.80 5.40 -2.63
C LEU A 151 4.07 6.01 -2.01
N ALA A 152 5.21 5.33 -2.12
CA ALA A 152 6.47 5.79 -1.56
C ALA A 152 6.90 7.16 -2.10
N THR A 153 6.69 7.40 -3.41
CA THR A 153 7.01 8.70 -4.04
C THR A 153 6.10 9.81 -3.54
N THR A 154 4.81 9.57 -3.37
CA THR A 154 3.86 10.59 -2.90
C THR A 154 4.06 10.95 -1.42
N LEU A 155 4.52 10.00 -0.61
CA LEU A 155 4.84 10.22 0.81
C LEU A 155 6.13 11.04 1.00
N GLN A 156 7.03 11.12 0.01
CA GLN A 156 8.28 11.87 0.16
C GLN A 156 8.02 13.34 0.52
N MET A 157 8.49 13.79 1.69
CA MET A 157 8.42 15.19 2.11
C MET A 157 7.02 15.82 1.99
N ALA A 158 5.98 15.06 2.26
CA ALA A 158 4.60 15.54 2.22
C ALA A 158 3.83 15.06 3.46
N PRO A 159 2.97 15.91 4.05
CA PRO A 159 2.00 15.45 5.04
C PRO A 159 1.06 14.40 4.44
N LEU A 160 0.57 13.47 5.27
CA LEU A 160 -0.28 12.35 4.85
C LEU A 160 -1.47 12.80 4.00
N LYS A 161 -2.21 13.82 4.43
CA LYS A 161 -3.35 14.38 3.69
C LYS A 161 -2.99 14.82 2.28
N ARG A 162 -1.83 15.48 2.11
CA ARG A 162 -1.36 15.89 0.79
C ARG A 162 -0.98 14.69 -0.08
N SER A 163 -0.39 13.66 0.52
CA SER A 163 -0.05 12.42 -0.18
C SER A 163 -1.30 11.70 -0.66
N GLN A 164 -2.32 11.62 0.19
CA GLN A 164 -3.63 11.07 -0.17
C GLN A 164 -4.29 11.86 -1.32
N ASP A 165 -4.27 13.19 -1.29
CA ASP A 165 -4.77 14.04 -2.38
C ASP A 165 -4.04 13.78 -3.70
N MET A 166 -2.72 13.63 -3.66
CA MET A 166 -1.91 13.33 -4.86
C MET A 166 -2.28 11.95 -5.43
N MET A 167 -2.39 10.94 -4.57
CA MET A 167 -2.78 9.58 -4.98
C MET A 167 -4.20 9.53 -5.56
N ALA A 168 -5.16 10.16 -4.89
CA ALA A 168 -6.54 10.21 -5.37
C ALA A 168 -6.64 10.85 -6.78
N ARG A 169 -5.98 11.98 -7.01
CA ARG A 169 -5.93 12.64 -8.32
C ARG A 169 -5.23 11.80 -9.37
N LEU A 170 -4.13 11.12 -8.99
CA LEU A 170 -3.42 10.24 -9.90
C LEU A 170 -4.32 9.07 -10.34
N LEU A 171 -5.02 8.45 -9.40
CA LEU A 171 -5.97 7.37 -9.68
C LEU A 171 -7.15 7.86 -10.54
N GLU A 172 -7.74 8.99 -10.20
CA GLU A 172 -8.86 9.57 -10.96
C GLU A 172 -8.50 9.77 -12.44
N ARG A 173 -7.29 10.29 -12.72
CA ARG A 173 -6.87 10.68 -14.06
C ARG A 173 -6.21 9.56 -14.86
N TYR A 174 -5.43 8.72 -14.19
CA TYR A 174 -4.53 7.75 -14.85
C TYR A 174 -4.77 6.31 -14.42
N GLY A 175 -5.56 6.07 -13.36
CA GLY A 175 -5.91 4.75 -12.88
C GLY A 175 -6.79 3.98 -13.87
N THR A 176 -6.81 2.66 -13.72
CA THR A 176 -7.70 1.81 -14.51
C THR A 176 -9.01 1.60 -13.76
N LYS A 177 -10.09 2.15 -14.29
CA LYS A 177 -11.43 2.00 -13.72
C LYS A 177 -12.06 0.70 -14.19
N ILE A 178 -12.56 -0.09 -13.26
CA ILE A 178 -13.32 -1.32 -13.51
C ILE A 178 -14.63 -1.28 -12.73
N ALA A 179 -15.70 -1.84 -13.32
CA ALA A 179 -17.01 -1.91 -12.68
C ALA A 179 -17.51 -3.35 -12.63
N PHE A 180 -17.87 -3.81 -11.47
CA PHE A 180 -18.42 -5.15 -11.22
C PHE A 180 -19.24 -5.14 -9.92
N ASP A 181 -20.19 -6.07 -9.82
CA ASP A 181 -21.02 -6.26 -8.62
C ASP A 181 -21.66 -4.96 -8.09
N GLY A 182 -22.01 -4.02 -9.00
CA GLY A 182 -22.59 -2.73 -8.65
C GLY A 182 -21.63 -1.67 -8.12
N HIS A 183 -20.32 -1.94 -8.09
CA HIS A 183 -19.28 -1.03 -7.60
C HIS A 183 -18.29 -0.66 -8.70
N GLU A 184 -17.75 0.55 -8.62
CA GLU A 184 -16.59 0.99 -9.39
C GLU A 184 -15.38 1.00 -8.49
N VAL A 185 -14.29 0.35 -8.91
CA VAL A 185 -12.98 0.40 -8.25
C VAL A 185 -11.92 0.90 -9.20
N VAL A 186 -10.86 1.50 -8.66
CA VAL A 186 -9.79 2.10 -9.46
C VAL A 186 -8.46 1.47 -9.07
N LEU A 187 -7.83 0.80 -10.03
CA LEU A 187 -6.51 0.22 -9.86
C LEU A 187 -5.41 1.25 -10.13
N TRP A 188 -4.24 1.01 -9.57
CA TRP A 188 -3.05 1.80 -9.87
C TRP A 188 -2.81 1.89 -11.38
N PRO A 189 -2.33 3.04 -11.91
CA PRO A 189 -1.92 3.12 -13.29
C PRO A 189 -0.73 2.21 -13.54
N LYS A 190 -0.68 1.57 -14.71
CA LYS A 190 0.49 0.78 -15.12
C LYS A 190 1.69 1.70 -15.39
N PRO A 191 2.94 1.19 -15.26
CA PRO A 191 4.13 1.94 -15.67
C PRO A 191 4.00 2.52 -17.08
N SER A 192 3.49 1.74 -18.04
CA SER A 192 3.29 2.17 -19.42
C SER A 192 2.30 3.34 -19.61
N ASN A 193 1.37 3.54 -18.67
CA ASN A 193 0.45 4.67 -18.71
C ASN A 193 1.11 5.95 -18.23
N ILE A 194 1.99 5.86 -17.24
CA ILE A 194 2.70 7.01 -16.68
C ILE A 194 3.92 7.40 -17.53
N ALA A 195 4.67 6.43 -18.05
CA ALA A 195 5.84 6.69 -18.89
C ALA A 195 5.53 7.51 -20.16
N LYS A 196 4.29 7.46 -20.65
CA LYS A 196 3.83 8.21 -21.83
C LYS A 196 3.46 9.67 -21.52
N ARG A 197 3.48 10.08 -20.25
CA ARG A 197 2.99 11.41 -19.84
C ARG A 197 4.12 12.41 -19.73
N ASP A 198 3.80 13.65 -20.10
CA ASP A 198 4.67 14.76 -19.78
C ASP A 198 4.65 15.02 -18.25
N PRO A 199 5.81 15.11 -17.60
CA PRO A 199 5.87 15.50 -16.19
C PRO A 199 5.10 16.79 -15.87
N ILE A 200 4.97 17.72 -16.81
CA ILE A 200 4.19 18.95 -16.63
C ILE A 200 2.69 18.63 -16.47
N GLU A 201 2.16 17.68 -17.24
CA GLU A 201 0.78 17.22 -17.10
C GLU A 201 0.55 16.60 -15.72
N LEU A 202 1.43 15.70 -15.28
CA LEU A 202 1.33 15.08 -13.96
C LEU A 202 1.45 16.09 -12.81
N ARG A 203 2.28 17.12 -12.97
CA ARG A 203 2.36 18.22 -11.99
C ARG A 203 1.04 18.95 -11.86
N ARG A 204 0.41 19.26 -12.98
CA ARG A 204 -0.86 19.99 -13.05
C ARG A 204 -2.01 19.12 -12.52
N ASP A 205 -2.15 17.92 -13.03
CA ASP A 205 -3.33 17.09 -12.85
C ASP A 205 -3.36 16.38 -11.48
N ALA A 206 -2.22 15.85 -11.05
CA ALA A 206 -2.10 15.15 -9.77
C ALA A 206 -1.36 15.95 -8.68
N LYS A 207 -1.01 17.21 -8.95
CA LYS A 207 -0.29 18.12 -8.02
C LYS A 207 1.01 17.55 -7.45
N LEU A 208 1.69 16.68 -8.21
CA LEU A 208 2.87 15.94 -7.79
C LEU A 208 4.12 16.80 -7.54
N GLY A 209 4.18 18.03 -8.11
CA GLY A 209 5.38 18.85 -8.01
C GLY A 209 6.60 18.17 -8.64
N TYR A 210 7.74 18.20 -7.96
CA TYR A 210 8.98 17.55 -8.44
C TYR A 210 8.88 16.01 -8.55
N ARG A 211 7.91 15.40 -7.88
CA ARG A 211 7.66 13.94 -7.91
C ARG A 211 7.20 13.45 -9.27
N ALA A 212 6.61 14.33 -10.09
CA ALA A 212 6.15 14.00 -11.43
C ALA A 212 7.28 13.47 -12.32
N GLU A 213 8.44 14.15 -12.34
CA GLU A 213 9.60 13.68 -13.09
C GLU A 213 10.14 12.35 -12.57
N ARG A 214 10.20 12.21 -11.23
CA ARG A 214 10.65 10.96 -10.60
C ARG A 214 9.76 9.81 -10.97
N LEU A 215 8.44 9.99 -10.94
CA LEU A 215 7.48 8.94 -11.26
C LEU A 215 7.55 8.52 -12.74
N VAL A 216 7.70 9.47 -13.67
CA VAL A 216 7.89 9.15 -15.09
C VAL A 216 9.20 8.37 -15.31
N LYS A 217 10.31 8.80 -14.68
CA LYS A 217 11.59 8.10 -14.75
C LYS A 217 11.50 6.69 -14.14
N ALA A 218 10.84 6.55 -12.99
CA ALA A 218 10.60 5.25 -12.35
C ALA A 218 9.76 4.32 -13.25
N ALA A 219 8.73 4.86 -13.90
CA ALA A 219 7.91 4.10 -14.83
C ALA A 219 8.71 3.60 -16.05
N HIS A 220 9.55 4.45 -16.65
CA HIS A 220 10.45 4.04 -17.72
C HIS A 220 11.44 2.96 -17.27
N TYR A 221 12.04 3.15 -16.09
CA TYR A 221 12.98 2.18 -15.53
C TYR A 221 12.33 0.80 -15.37
N LEU A 222 11.13 0.72 -14.76
CA LEU A 222 10.42 -0.53 -14.52
C LEU A 222 9.91 -1.21 -15.81
N ILE A 223 9.74 -0.48 -16.90
CA ILE A 223 9.45 -1.06 -18.23
C ILE A 223 10.69 -1.75 -18.80
N GLN A 224 11.86 -1.13 -18.62
CA GLN A 224 13.14 -1.64 -19.14
C GLN A 224 13.72 -2.74 -18.23
N HIS A 225 13.49 -2.65 -16.93
CA HIS A 225 13.97 -3.55 -15.89
C HIS A 225 12.79 -4.10 -15.07
N PRO A 226 12.02 -5.07 -15.60
CA PRO A 226 10.90 -5.67 -14.90
C PRO A 226 11.35 -6.29 -13.58
N MET A 227 10.66 -5.94 -12.50
CA MET A 227 10.87 -6.46 -11.16
C MET A 227 9.55 -6.97 -10.58
N SER A 228 9.63 -7.96 -9.71
CA SER A 228 8.50 -8.51 -8.97
C SER A 228 8.73 -8.37 -7.47
N LEU A 229 7.72 -7.92 -6.73
CA LEU A 229 7.79 -7.87 -5.26
C LEU A 229 8.05 -9.24 -4.65
N LYS A 230 7.46 -10.29 -5.23
CA LYS A 230 7.69 -11.68 -4.80
C LYS A 230 9.17 -12.08 -4.92
N GLU A 231 9.84 -11.69 -5.98
CA GLU A 231 11.27 -11.98 -6.18
C GLU A 231 12.13 -11.13 -5.23
N LEU A 232 11.81 -9.85 -5.08
CA LEU A 232 12.50 -8.96 -4.14
C LEU A 232 12.41 -9.47 -2.69
N ARG A 233 11.24 -9.93 -2.25
CA ARG A 233 11.04 -10.47 -0.90
C ARG A 233 11.76 -11.78 -0.61
N ARG A 234 12.16 -12.53 -1.64
CA ARG A 234 12.97 -13.75 -1.50
C ARG A 234 14.45 -13.48 -1.35
N GLN A 235 14.90 -12.28 -1.71
CA GLN A 235 16.28 -11.86 -1.58
C GLN A 235 16.62 -11.49 -0.13
N PRO A 236 17.91 -11.50 0.26
CA PRO A 236 18.35 -10.85 1.47
C PRO A 236 17.93 -9.36 1.46
N GLU A 237 17.47 -8.84 2.59
CA GLU A 237 16.92 -7.48 2.69
C GLU A 237 17.85 -6.41 2.10
N THR A 238 19.15 -6.51 2.40
CA THR A 238 20.18 -5.58 1.89
C THR A 238 20.26 -5.57 0.36
N GLU A 239 20.07 -6.72 -0.28
CA GLU A 239 20.09 -6.87 -1.73
C GLU A 239 18.77 -6.34 -2.32
N ALA A 240 17.63 -6.69 -1.73
CA ALA A 240 16.33 -6.20 -2.16
C ALA A 240 16.25 -4.66 -2.08
N VAL A 241 16.73 -4.06 -0.99
CA VAL A 241 16.83 -2.60 -0.82
C VAL A 241 17.70 -1.99 -1.90
N LYS A 242 18.88 -2.57 -2.16
CA LYS A 242 19.79 -2.10 -3.22
C LYS A 242 19.12 -2.10 -4.58
N ASN A 243 18.46 -3.21 -4.95
CA ASN A 243 17.78 -3.35 -6.24
C ASN A 243 16.63 -2.35 -6.40
N VAL A 244 15.84 -2.12 -5.36
CA VAL A 244 14.75 -1.13 -5.38
C VAL A 244 15.28 0.30 -5.44
N MET A 245 16.44 0.58 -4.82
CA MET A 245 17.09 1.91 -4.90
C MET A 245 17.63 2.25 -6.29
N GLU A 246 17.75 1.30 -7.21
CA GLU A 246 18.07 1.57 -8.61
C GLU A 246 16.91 2.28 -9.34
N ILE A 247 15.69 2.16 -8.84
CA ILE A 247 14.53 2.89 -9.37
C ILE A 247 14.76 4.40 -9.15
N PRO A 248 14.71 5.23 -10.21
CA PRO A 248 14.98 6.66 -10.11
C PRO A 248 14.09 7.37 -9.10
N GLY A 249 14.70 8.05 -8.13
CA GLY A 249 14.00 8.82 -7.11
C GLY A 249 13.64 8.02 -5.85
N ILE A 250 14.00 6.74 -5.77
CA ILE A 250 13.83 5.90 -4.59
C ILE A 250 15.13 5.91 -3.77
N GLY A 251 15.03 6.37 -2.53
CA GLY A 251 16.09 6.27 -1.52
C GLY A 251 15.77 5.19 -0.49
N THR A 252 16.64 4.99 0.48
CA THR A 252 16.54 3.92 1.51
C THR A 252 15.17 3.87 2.20
N TYR A 253 14.65 5.04 2.65
CA TYR A 253 13.33 5.12 3.26
C TYR A 253 12.22 4.61 2.34
N SER A 254 12.21 5.08 1.08
CA SER A 254 11.20 4.67 0.09
C SER A 254 11.34 3.20 -0.28
N ALA A 255 12.57 2.67 -0.35
CA ALA A 255 12.82 1.26 -0.62
C ALA A 255 12.27 0.37 0.51
N GLY A 256 12.47 0.74 1.78
CA GLY A 256 11.89 0.04 2.93
C GLY A 256 10.35 -0.01 2.88
N LEU A 257 9.69 1.11 2.52
CA LEU A 257 8.23 1.14 2.31
C LEU A 257 7.77 0.22 1.17
N ILE A 258 8.52 0.18 0.07
CA ILE A 258 8.17 -0.63 -1.10
C ILE A 258 8.27 -2.12 -0.78
N ILE A 259 9.35 -2.54 -0.15
CA ILE A 259 9.60 -3.94 0.16
C ILE A 259 8.69 -4.42 1.30
N GLY A 260 8.48 -3.58 2.31
CA GLY A 260 7.63 -3.90 3.47
C GLY A 260 8.20 -5.04 4.31
N GLN A 261 9.51 -5.11 4.48
CA GLN A 261 10.20 -6.15 5.27
C GLN A 261 11.11 -5.53 6.33
N ARG A 262 11.11 -6.17 7.49
CA ARG A 262 12.02 -6.13 8.66
C ARG A 262 12.45 -4.75 9.17
N SER A 263 13.05 -3.89 8.38
CA SER A 263 13.45 -2.56 8.84
C SER A 263 12.30 -1.57 8.80
N VAL A 264 12.12 -0.83 9.89
CA VAL A 264 11.10 0.21 9.96
C VAL A 264 11.58 1.45 9.22
N PRO A 265 10.92 1.87 8.15
CA PRO A 265 11.28 3.11 7.47
C PRO A 265 10.84 4.29 8.34
N LEU A 266 11.80 4.93 9.00
CA LEU A 266 11.54 6.11 9.81
C LEU A 266 11.72 7.40 9.00
N ASP A 267 10.73 8.27 9.10
CA ASP A 267 10.79 9.65 8.64
C ASP A 267 10.75 10.63 9.83
N VAL A 268 10.70 11.92 9.55
CA VAL A 268 10.68 12.94 10.59
C VAL A 268 9.47 12.80 11.54
N TRP A 269 8.33 12.34 11.01
CA TRP A 269 7.12 12.15 11.79
C TRP A 269 7.22 10.90 12.67
N SER A 270 7.54 9.77 12.09
CA SER A 270 7.65 8.49 12.80
C SER A 270 8.79 8.50 13.82
N VAL A 271 9.89 9.20 13.56
CA VAL A 271 10.96 9.41 14.55
C VAL A 271 10.45 10.12 15.80
N VAL A 272 9.58 11.13 15.66
CA VAL A 272 9.01 11.80 16.85
C VAL A 272 8.14 10.83 17.63
N VAL A 273 7.21 10.14 16.95
CA VAL A 273 6.31 9.17 17.60
C VAL A 273 7.10 8.07 18.32
N MET A 274 8.04 7.43 17.62
CA MET A 274 8.83 6.35 18.21
C MET A 274 9.75 6.83 19.33
N SER A 275 10.33 8.05 19.23
CA SER A 275 11.14 8.61 20.31
C SER A 275 10.33 8.89 21.58
N GLU A 276 9.10 9.39 21.43
CA GLU A 276 8.23 9.60 22.59
C GLU A 276 7.79 8.29 23.21
N LEU A 277 7.38 7.31 22.40
CA LEU A 277 6.93 6.00 22.88
C LEU A 277 8.05 5.15 23.50
N LEU A 278 9.23 5.12 22.88
CA LEU A 278 10.30 4.19 23.27
C LEU A 278 11.37 4.83 24.17
N LEU A 279 11.59 6.14 24.02
CA LEU A 279 12.63 6.87 24.77
C LEU A 279 12.07 7.89 25.75
N GLY A 280 10.74 8.06 25.80
CA GLY A 280 10.06 8.99 26.72
C GLY A 280 10.43 10.47 26.50
N ARG A 281 10.88 10.83 25.28
CA ARG A 281 11.30 12.22 24.99
C ARG A 281 10.99 12.65 23.57
N VAL A 282 10.70 13.95 23.41
CA VAL A 282 10.58 14.58 22.09
C VAL A 282 11.98 14.84 21.52
N PRO A 283 12.30 14.38 20.30
CA PRO A 283 13.61 14.62 19.69
C PRO A 283 13.77 16.09 19.32
N LYS A 284 14.89 16.71 19.70
CA LYS A 284 15.19 18.11 19.39
C LYS A 284 15.45 18.33 17.90
N ARG A 285 16.07 17.34 17.24
CA ARG A 285 16.44 17.36 15.82
C ARG A 285 16.06 16.04 15.15
N PRO A 286 14.77 15.81 14.85
CA PRO A 286 14.29 14.50 14.39
C PRO A 286 15.08 13.92 13.21
N ARG A 287 15.46 14.75 12.23
CA ARG A 287 16.26 14.29 11.08
C ARG A 287 17.63 13.73 11.45
N GLN A 288 18.26 14.25 12.50
CA GLN A 288 19.59 13.81 12.96
C GLN A 288 19.48 12.60 13.89
N GLU A 289 18.30 12.35 14.44
CA GLU A 289 18.04 11.28 15.40
C GLU A 289 17.47 10.00 14.75
N ILE A 290 17.24 9.99 13.43
CA ILE A 290 16.66 8.84 12.71
C ILE A 290 17.39 7.53 13.05
N ASN A 291 18.72 7.50 12.94
CA ASN A 291 19.50 6.30 13.19
C ASN A 291 19.45 5.84 14.66
N ALA A 292 19.45 6.79 15.60
CA ALA A 292 19.35 6.47 17.02
C ALA A 292 17.97 5.89 17.39
N VAL A 293 16.90 6.43 16.82
CA VAL A 293 15.54 5.94 17.04
C VAL A 293 15.32 4.60 16.32
N ALA A 294 15.85 4.44 15.09
CA ALA A 294 15.80 3.16 14.38
C ALA A 294 16.48 2.06 15.20
N LYS A 295 17.66 2.36 15.75
CA LYS A 295 18.36 1.42 16.65
C LYS A 295 17.50 1.07 17.88
N ALA A 296 16.85 2.04 18.50
CA ALA A 296 15.98 1.78 19.66
C ALA A 296 14.78 0.90 19.30
N VAL A 297 14.20 1.07 18.10
CA VAL A 297 13.13 0.20 17.55
C VAL A 297 13.66 -1.22 17.37
N ASP A 298 14.82 -1.36 16.73
CA ASP A 298 15.43 -2.67 16.45
C ASP A 298 15.86 -3.38 17.74
N ASP A 299 16.46 -2.65 18.69
CA ASP A 299 16.87 -3.20 19.99
C ASP A 299 15.66 -3.71 20.81
N ARG A 300 14.51 -3.04 20.71
CA ARG A 300 13.29 -3.40 21.46
C ARG A 300 12.46 -4.49 20.80
N TRP A 301 12.25 -4.41 19.48
CA TRP A 301 11.30 -5.27 18.77
C TRP A 301 11.96 -6.27 17.82
N GLY A 302 13.24 -6.13 17.49
CA GLY A 302 14.03 -7.07 16.71
C GLY A 302 13.32 -7.51 15.41
N LYS A 303 13.18 -8.81 15.21
CA LYS A 303 12.51 -9.36 14.02
C LYS A 303 11.06 -8.91 13.85
N TRP A 304 10.43 -8.41 14.91
CA TRP A 304 9.05 -7.94 14.92
C TRP A 304 8.91 -6.44 14.64
N ALA A 305 10.02 -5.72 14.45
CA ALA A 305 10.02 -4.25 14.36
C ALA A 305 9.02 -3.71 13.33
N TRP A 306 8.95 -4.29 12.14
CA TRP A 306 7.99 -3.88 11.12
C TRP A 306 6.53 -4.10 11.54
N MET A 307 6.19 -5.31 12.01
CA MET A 307 4.84 -5.62 12.46
C MET A 307 4.43 -4.74 13.65
N ALA A 308 5.32 -4.60 14.64
CA ALA A 308 5.14 -3.72 15.78
C ALA A 308 4.88 -2.26 15.36
N PHE A 309 5.66 -1.75 14.42
CA PHE A 309 5.46 -0.42 13.86
C PHE A 309 4.08 -0.25 13.23
N VAL A 310 3.64 -1.23 12.41
CA VAL A 310 2.32 -1.18 11.78
C VAL A 310 1.22 -1.22 12.82
N TYR A 311 1.33 -2.05 13.87
CA TYR A 311 0.37 -2.07 14.98
C TYR A 311 0.32 -0.75 15.72
N VAL A 312 1.47 -0.18 16.08
CA VAL A 312 1.56 1.13 16.73
C VAL A 312 0.90 2.23 15.90
N VAL A 313 1.17 2.28 14.60
CA VAL A 313 0.59 3.30 13.71
C VAL A 313 -0.92 3.15 13.57
N ASN A 314 -1.44 1.92 13.58
CA ASN A 314 -2.87 1.66 13.46
C ASN A 314 -3.65 1.90 14.77
N ASP A 315 -2.99 1.87 15.93
CA ASP A 315 -3.60 2.18 17.23
C ASP A 315 -3.10 3.50 17.83
N LEU A 316 -2.50 4.33 17.00
CA LEU A 316 -1.85 5.55 17.43
C LEU A 316 -2.76 6.55 18.19
N PRO A 317 -4.05 6.74 17.85
CA PRO A 317 -4.94 7.61 18.63
C PRO A 317 -5.08 7.19 20.09
N LYS A 318 -5.16 5.89 20.37
CA LYS A 318 -5.22 5.34 21.73
C LYS A 318 -3.90 5.53 22.46
N LEU A 319 -2.79 5.15 21.79
CA LEU A 319 -1.45 5.32 22.35
C LEU A 319 -1.13 6.80 22.64
N ALA A 320 -1.59 7.72 21.79
CA ALA A 320 -1.42 9.15 22.04
C ALA A 320 -2.07 9.61 23.32
N THR A 321 -3.25 9.11 23.61
CA THR A 321 -3.98 9.43 24.84
C THR A 321 -3.27 8.84 26.06
N ILE A 322 -2.80 7.59 25.97
CA ILE A 322 -2.14 6.89 27.09
C ILE A 322 -0.77 7.51 27.41
N TYR A 323 0.03 7.77 26.37
CA TYR A 323 1.41 8.24 26.49
C TYR A 323 1.55 9.77 26.34
N ASN A 324 0.45 10.50 26.18
CA ASN A 324 0.43 11.96 25.99
C ASN A 324 1.39 12.43 24.87
N LEU A 325 1.27 11.83 23.68
CA LEU A 325 2.16 12.11 22.55
C LEU A 325 1.92 13.51 21.98
N SER A 326 3.00 14.28 21.75
CA SER A 326 2.96 15.70 21.43
C SER A 326 2.50 16.07 20.02
N ARG A 327 2.40 15.12 19.08
CA ARG A 327 2.19 15.40 17.64
C ARG A 327 1.01 14.71 17.00
N LEU A 328 0.00 14.34 17.75
CA LEU A 328 -1.25 13.81 17.20
C LEU A 328 -2.43 14.76 17.38
N THR A 329 -2.19 15.92 17.84
CA THR A 329 -3.13 17.05 17.88
C THR A 329 -2.88 18.02 16.73
#